data_9a2124cf2b337e7b88af7b2fe616f1a7
#
_entry.id   9a2124cf2b337e7b88af7b2fe616f1a7
#
_cell.length_a   1.000
_cell.length_b   1.000
_cell.length_c   1.000
_cell.angle_alpha   90.00
_cell.angle_beta   90.00
_cell.angle_gamma   90.00
#
_symmetry.space_group_name_H-M   'P 1'
#
loop_
_entity.id
_entity.type
_entity.pdbx_description
1 polymer ?
#
loop_
_entity_poly.entity_id
_entity_poly.type
_entity_poly.pdbx_seq_one_letter_code
_entity_poly.pdbx_strand_id
1 'polypeptide(L)'
;MSVKDVLKAKQQELQQVNVSKQHLFTMPTTNLFGQGTIQQVGKYLVQFECKKTLLVTDEGLYNLGIADQIANIIRAADVEVEIFPKAEPNPTDKNVHDGIAAYKAAGCDSIVSLGGGSSHDAAKGIGLLASNGGRIHDYEGVDKSENPLVPYIAINTTAGTASEMTRFTIITDTERSVKMAIVDKHVTALVSINDPTLMIGLPPALTAATGVDALTHAVESYLSTNASPITDACAEKVFQIIPKYLPRAYSNGEDFEAREQM
;
A
#
# COMPACT_ATOMS: atom_id res chain seq x y z
N MET A 1 22.25 12.72 -21.71
CA MET A 1 20.95 13.17 -22.23
C MET A 1 20.29 13.96 -21.12
N SER A 2 19.83 15.19 -21.37
CA SER A 2 19.18 15.99 -20.33
C SER A 2 17.75 15.46 -20.08
N VAL A 3 17.20 15.72 -18.89
CA VAL A 3 15.79 15.38 -18.57
C VAL A 3 14.84 15.96 -19.64
N LYS A 4 15.15 17.16 -20.14
CA LYS A 4 14.39 17.81 -21.19
C LYS A 4 14.41 17.03 -22.52
N ASP A 5 15.55 16.42 -22.86
CA ASP A 5 15.67 15.61 -24.09
C ASP A 5 14.90 14.30 -23.97
N VAL A 6 14.90 13.67 -22.77
CA VAL A 6 14.13 12.47 -22.48
C VAL A 6 12.63 12.75 -22.56
N LEU A 7 12.16 13.84 -21.95
CA LEU A 7 10.75 14.24 -22.01
C LEU A 7 10.30 14.54 -23.45
N LYS A 8 11.16 15.22 -24.24
CA LYS A 8 10.86 15.52 -25.65
C LYS A 8 10.81 14.25 -26.50
N ALA A 9 11.75 13.32 -26.28
CA ALA A 9 11.74 12.02 -26.96
C ALA A 9 10.46 11.23 -26.62
N LYS A 10 10.06 11.22 -25.34
CA LYS A 10 8.83 10.57 -24.91
C LYS A 10 7.58 11.20 -25.51
N GLN A 11 7.52 12.53 -25.61
CA GLN A 11 6.42 13.21 -26.29
C GLN A 11 6.33 12.85 -27.78
N GLN A 12 7.47 12.69 -28.45
CA GLN A 12 7.50 12.25 -29.86
C GLN A 12 7.06 10.78 -30.01
N GLU A 13 7.45 9.90 -29.08
CA GLU A 13 6.99 8.51 -29.03
C GLU A 13 5.47 8.40 -28.81
N LEU A 14 4.91 9.22 -27.91
CA LEU A 14 3.47 9.31 -27.67
C LEU A 14 2.67 9.80 -28.90
N GLN A 15 3.30 10.61 -29.76
CA GLN A 15 2.68 11.07 -31.02
C GLN A 15 2.73 9.98 -32.11
N GLN A 16 3.65 9.03 -32.02
CA GLN A 16 3.70 7.86 -32.89
C GLN A 16 2.89 6.72 -32.25
N VAL A 17 1.56 6.80 -32.35
CA VAL A 17 0.67 5.75 -31.86
C VAL A 17 1.03 4.44 -32.53
N ASN A 18 1.81 3.62 -31.85
CA ASN A 18 2.12 2.27 -32.28
C ASN A 18 0.89 1.38 -32.02
N VAL A 19 -0.02 1.38 -32.97
CA VAL A 19 -1.33 0.69 -32.90
C VAL A 19 -1.18 -0.85 -32.69
N SER A 20 0.04 -1.36 -32.79
CA SER A 20 0.34 -2.79 -32.62
C SER A 20 0.67 -3.20 -31.18
N LYS A 21 0.94 -2.24 -30.28
CA LYS A 21 1.31 -2.55 -28.89
C LYS A 21 0.07 -2.77 -28.03
N GLN A 22 -0.06 -3.98 -27.48
CA GLN A 22 -1.12 -4.30 -26.54
C GLN A 22 -0.72 -3.83 -25.13
N HIS A 23 -1.65 -3.19 -24.44
CA HIS A 23 -1.46 -2.75 -23.06
C HIS A 23 -2.48 -3.45 -22.16
N LEU A 24 -2.02 -3.93 -21.01
CA LEU A 24 -2.87 -4.44 -19.94
C LEU A 24 -2.81 -3.44 -18.78
N PHE A 25 -3.97 -2.96 -18.37
CA PHE A 25 -4.15 -2.17 -17.16
C PHE A 25 -5.16 -2.84 -16.25
N THR A 26 -4.76 -3.12 -15.01
CA THR A 26 -5.62 -3.78 -14.02
C THR A 26 -5.53 -3.00 -12.71
N MET A 27 -6.69 -2.62 -12.17
CA MET A 27 -6.83 -2.02 -10.85
C MET A 27 -7.91 -2.77 -10.08
N PRO A 28 -7.56 -3.90 -9.43
CA PRO A 28 -8.53 -4.78 -8.79
C PRO A 28 -9.09 -4.23 -7.47
N THR A 29 -8.40 -3.26 -6.86
CA THR A 29 -8.76 -2.69 -5.56
C THR A 29 -9.89 -1.66 -5.68
N THR A 30 -10.87 -1.74 -4.77
CA THR A 30 -11.81 -0.63 -4.54
C THR A 30 -11.10 0.44 -3.72
N ASN A 31 -10.89 1.62 -4.30
CA ASN A 31 -10.17 2.72 -3.64
C ASN A 31 -11.14 3.73 -3.07
N LEU A 32 -11.05 4.01 -1.76
CA LEU A 32 -11.79 5.06 -1.07
C LEU A 32 -10.86 6.22 -0.79
N PHE A 33 -11.22 7.40 -1.25
CA PHE A 33 -10.46 8.63 -1.04
C PHE A 33 -11.31 9.67 -0.33
N GLY A 34 -10.68 10.42 0.58
CA GLY A 34 -11.28 11.59 1.22
C GLY A 34 -11.50 11.42 2.71
N GLN A 35 -11.78 12.57 3.33
CA GLN A 35 -11.97 12.68 4.78
C GLN A 35 -13.13 11.80 5.27
N GLY A 36 -12.89 11.05 6.33
CA GLY A 36 -13.88 10.21 6.99
C GLY A 36 -14.12 8.85 6.31
N THR A 37 -13.40 8.53 5.23
CA THR A 37 -13.54 7.23 4.56
C THR A 37 -13.16 6.05 5.46
N ILE A 38 -12.33 6.28 6.48
CA ILE A 38 -11.96 5.29 7.50
C ILE A 38 -13.17 4.68 8.20
N GLN A 39 -14.26 5.44 8.36
CA GLN A 39 -15.49 4.96 8.99
C GLN A 39 -16.16 3.82 8.22
N GLN A 40 -15.75 3.57 6.98
CA GLN A 40 -16.33 2.52 6.14
C GLN A 40 -15.64 1.17 6.31
N VAL A 41 -14.50 1.07 7.04
CA VAL A 41 -13.75 -0.19 7.18
C VAL A 41 -14.61 -1.35 7.72
N GLY A 42 -15.40 -1.10 8.77
CA GLY A 42 -16.29 -2.11 9.34
C GLY A 42 -17.36 -2.58 8.36
N LYS A 43 -17.94 -1.66 7.57
CA LYS A 43 -18.92 -1.99 6.53
C LYS A 43 -18.36 -3.00 5.51
N TYR A 44 -17.12 -2.80 5.05
CA TYR A 44 -16.50 -3.71 4.09
C TYR A 44 -16.15 -5.06 4.71
N LEU A 45 -15.68 -5.09 5.97
CA LEU A 45 -15.44 -6.35 6.67
C LEU A 45 -16.72 -7.17 6.80
N VAL A 46 -17.85 -6.54 7.15
CA VAL A 46 -19.16 -7.19 7.20
C VAL A 46 -19.61 -7.65 5.80
N GLN A 47 -19.40 -6.83 4.77
CA GLN A 47 -19.71 -7.21 3.38
C GLN A 47 -18.93 -8.44 2.92
N PHE A 48 -17.71 -8.63 3.41
CA PHE A 48 -16.87 -9.80 3.14
C PHE A 48 -17.10 -10.94 4.13
N GLU A 49 -18.14 -10.85 4.97
CA GLU A 49 -18.53 -11.86 5.97
C GLU A 49 -17.44 -12.15 7.02
N CYS A 50 -16.52 -11.19 7.25
CA CYS A 50 -15.45 -11.32 8.22
C CYS A 50 -15.99 -11.25 9.65
N LYS A 51 -15.49 -12.09 10.52
CA LYS A 51 -15.86 -12.14 11.94
C LYS A 51 -14.76 -11.63 12.85
N LYS A 52 -13.51 -11.87 12.48
CA LYS A 52 -12.35 -11.46 13.27
C LYS A 52 -11.17 -11.11 12.37
N THR A 53 -10.67 -9.90 12.49
CA THR A 53 -9.55 -9.42 11.69
C THR A 53 -8.25 -9.29 12.48
N LEU A 54 -7.12 -9.58 11.85
CA LEU A 54 -5.80 -9.18 12.34
C LEU A 54 -5.50 -7.76 11.85
N LEU A 55 -5.40 -6.80 12.75
CA LEU A 55 -4.98 -5.43 12.45
C LEU A 55 -3.45 -5.35 12.52
N VAL A 56 -2.79 -5.34 11.36
CA VAL A 56 -1.33 -5.27 11.22
C VAL A 56 -0.90 -3.82 11.15
N THR A 57 -0.03 -3.40 12.07
CA THR A 57 0.47 -2.02 12.14
C THR A 57 1.89 -1.97 12.70
N ASP A 58 2.51 -0.80 12.69
CA ASP A 58 3.78 -0.56 13.36
C ASP A 58 3.60 -0.08 14.80
N GLU A 59 4.69 -0.16 15.57
CA GLU A 59 4.71 0.23 16.99
C GLU A 59 4.43 1.73 17.18
N GLY A 60 4.80 2.57 16.21
CA GLY A 60 4.58 4.02 16.28
C GLY A 60 3.09 4.37 16.27
N LEU A 61 2.35 3.85 15.30
CA LEU A 61 0.90 4.05 15.19
C LEU A 61 0.14 3.40 16.37
N TYR A 62 0.64 2.27 16.87
CA TYR A 62 0.09 1.63 18.06
C TYR A 62 0.26 2.50 19.31
N ASN A 63 1.48 3.00 19.57
CA ASN A 63 1.78 3.83 20.75
C ASN A 63 1.09 5.19 20.70
N LEU A 64 0.76 5.71 19.52
CA LEU A 64 -0.06 6.91 19.34
C LEU A 64 -1.56 6.66 19.56
N GLY A 65 -1.98 5.41 19.79
CA GLY A 65 -3.39 5.04 19.99
C GLY A 65 -4.23 5.03 18.71
N ILE A 66 -3.62 5.22 17.53
CA ILE A 66 -4.33 5.22 16.25
C ILE A 66 -4.85 3.82 15.94
N ALA A 67 -4.06 2.78 16.23
CA ALA A 67 -4.49 1.40 16.04
C ALA A 67 -5.75 1.07 16.88
N ASP A 68 -5.82 1.54 18.13
CA ASP A 68 -6.98 1.34 19.01
C ASP A 68 -8.21 2.11 18.49
N GLN A 69 -8.03 3.31 17.94
CA GLN A 69 -9.12 4.04 17.30
C GLN A 69 -9.71 3.26 16.13
N ILE A 70 -8.87 2.74 15.24
CA ILE A 70 -9.31 1.92 14.11
C ILE A 70 -9.97 0.63 14.58
N ALA A 71 -9.38 -0.05 15.57
CA ALA A 71 -9.97 -1.26 16.15
C ALA A 71 -11.36 -1.00 16.73
N ASN A 72 -11.58 0.16 17.35
CA ASN A 72 -12.91 0.52 17.88
C ASN A 72 -13.93 0.78 16.77
N ILE A 73 -13.52 1.39 15.65
CA ILE A 73 -14.38 1.56 14.46
C ILE A 73 -14.79 0.18 13.90
N ILE A 74 -13.84 -0.76 13.84
CA ILE A 74 -14.11 -2.13 13.35
C ILE A 74 -15.04 -2.87 14.33
N ARG A 75 -14.78 -2.80 15.62
CA ARG A 75 -15.62 -3.43 16.66
C ARG A 75 -17.04 -2.89 16.69
N ALA A 76 -17.23 -1.61 16.37
CA ALA A 76 -18.57 -1.00 16.26
C ALA A 76 -19.42 -1.60 15.12
N ALA A 77 -18.81 -2.36 14.21
CA ALA A 77 -19.47 -3.14 13.16
C ALA A 77 -19.61 -4.62 13.50
N ASP A 78 -19.50 -5.01 14.79
CA ASP A 78 -19.58 -6.38 15.29
C ASP A 78 -18.49 -7.32 14.71
N VAL A 79 -17.32 -6.78 14.33
CA VAL A 79 -16.15 -7.57 13.92
C VAL A 79 -15.09 -7.51 15.03
N GLU A 80 -14.62 -8.68 15.48
CA GLU A 80 -13.55 -8.75 16.46
C GLU A 80 -12.21 -8.32 15.85
N VAL A 81 -11.30 -7.78 16.69
CA VAL A 81 -9.98 -7.30 16.27
C VAL A 81 -8.90 -7.82 17.19
N GLU A 82 -7.91 -8.46 16.61
CA GLU A 82 -6.59 -8.70 17.21
C GLU A 82 -5.60 -7.73 16.63
N ILE A 83 -4.82 -7.02 17.46
CA ILE A 83 -3.83 -6.05 16.98
C ILE A 83 -2.43 -6.69 16.98
N PHE A 84 -1.75 -6.59 15.84
CA PHE A 84 -0.36 -7.03 15.66
C PHE A 84 0.53 -5.80 15.34
N PRO A 85 1.14 -5.17 16.36
CA PRO A 85 1.89 -3.90 16.20
C PRO A 85 3.39 -4.13 15.95
N LYS A 86 3.75 -5.14 15.16
CA LYS A 86 5.15 -5.55 14.95
C LYS A 86 5.61 -5.45 13.50
N ALA A 87 4.92 -4.68 12.66
CA ALA A 87 5.42 -4.38 11.33
C ALA A 87 6.59 -3.40 11.43
N GLU A 88 7.80 -3.86 11.14
CA GLU A 88 9.01 -3.05 11.16
C GLU A 88 9.21 -2.30 9.83
N PRO A 89 9.93 -1.17 9.83
CA PRO A 89 10.41 -0.57 8.58
C PRO A 89 11.24 -1.60 7.79
N ASN A 90 10.94 -1.79 6.50
CA ASN A 90 11.45 -2.90 5.69
C ASN A 90 11.15 -4.26 6.34
N PRO A 91 9.90 -4.70 6.34
CA PRO A 91 9.47 -5.87 7.10
C PRO A 91 10.27 -7.11 6.73
N THR A 92 10.54 -7.92 7.74
CA THR A 92 11.37 -9.12 7.62
C THR A 92 10.52 -10.37 7.46
N ASP A 93 11.14 -11.45 6.97
CA ASP A 93 10.56 -12.80 6.99
C ASP A 93 10.07 -13.19 8.39
N LYS A 94 10.80 -12.78 9.44
CA LYS A 94 10.42 -13.01 10.82
C LYS A 94 9.14 -12.27 11.20
N ASN A 95 8.98 -11.00 10.81
CA ASN A 95 7.74 -10.26 11.05
C ASN A 95 6.52 -10.96 10.44
N VAL A 96 6.68 -11.51 9.22
CA VAL A 96 5.62 -12.25 8.55
C VAL A 96 5.29 -13.56 9.29
N HIS A 97 6.32 -14.31 9.71
CA HIS A 97 6.12 -15.57 10.45
C HIS A 97 5.55 -15.37 11.85
N ASP A 98 5.94 -14.32 12.56
CA ASP A 98 5.33 -13.93 13.85
C ASP A 98 3.87 -13.49 13.65
N GLY A 99 3.58 -12.76 12.57
CA GLY A 99 2.24 -12.31 12.22
C GLY A 99 1.28 -13.44 11.86
N ILE A 100 1.72 -14.44 11.08
CA ILE A 100 0.86 -15.60 10.79
C ILE A 100 0.62 -16.47 12.02
N ALA A 101 1.59 -16.54 12.94
CA ALA A 101 1.39 -17.22 14.23
C ALA A 101 0.31 -16.51 15.06
N ALA A 102 0.35 -15.17 15.14
CA ALA A 102 -0.67 -14.35 15.81
C ALA A 102 -2.06 -14.51 15.16
N TYR A 103 -2.12 -14.45 13.82
CA TYR A 103 -3.35 -14.64 13.04
C TYR A 103 -4.03 -15.96 13.38
N LYS A 104 -3.26 -17.05 13.37
CA LYS A 104 -3.77 -18.42 13.69
C LYS A 104 -4.16 -18.56 15.14
N ALA A 105 -3.35 -18.06 16.07
CA ALA A 105 -3.63 -18.14 17.51
C ALA A 105 -4.91 -17.39 17.91
N ALA A 106 -5.15 -16.24 17.27
CA ALA A 106 -6.34 -15.44 17.49
C ALA A 106 -7.59 -15.98 16.77
N GLY A 107 -7.44 -16.90 15.81
CA GLY A 107 -8.53 -17.41 14.98
C GLY A 107 -9.11 -16.36 14.04
N CYS A 108 -8.26 -15.48 13.50
CA CYS A 108 -8.67 -14.48 12.51
C CYS A 108 -9.06 -15.12 11.18
N ASP A 109 -9.97 -14.46 10.45
CA ASP A 109 -10.44 -14.86 9.12
C ASP A 109 -10.18 -13.78 8.05
N SER A 110 -9.65 -12.64 8.45
CA SER A 110 -9.37 -11.50 7.61
C SER A 110 -8.16 -10.70 8.12
N ILE A 111 -7.65 -9.79 7.30
CA ILE A 111 -6.52 -8.91 7.64
C ILE A 111 -6.88 -7.47 7.29
N VAL A 112 -6.55 -6.56 8.20
CA VAL A 112 -6.52 -5.11 7.94
C VAL A 112 -5.10 -4.63 8.20
N SER A 113 -4.50 -3.91 7.26
CA SER A 113 -3.24 -3.20 7.52
C SER A 113 -3.50 -1.73 7.77
N LEU A 114 -2.80 -1.16 8.76
CA LEU A 114 -2.81 0.26 9.08
C LEU A 114 -1.37 0.77 9.05
N GLY A 115 -1.07 1.68 8.14
CA GLY A 115 0.26 2.26 8.04
C GLY A 115 0.68 2.62 6.63
N GLY A 116 1.98 2.71 6.39
CA GLY A 116 2.58 2.86 5.08
C GLY A 116 2.95 1.52 4.43
N GLY A 117 3.79 1.59 3.41
CA GLY A 117 4.22 0.42 2.63
C GLY A 117 4.68 -0.77 3.47
N SER A 118 5.44 -0.54 4.54
CA SER A 118 5.96 -1.62 5.39
C SER A 118 4.85 -2.41 6.09
N SER A 119 3.83 -1.72 6.63
CA SER A 119 2.68 -2.39 7.26
C SER A 119 1.85 -3.16 6.23
N HIS A 120 1.68 -2.59 5.03
CA HIS A 120 0.98 -3.25 3.93
C HIS A 120 1.74 -4.49 3.45
N ASP A 121 3.05 -4.38 3.27
CA ASP A 121 3.88 -5.48 2.81
C ASP A 121 3.91 -6.63 3.83
N ALA A 122 4.05 -6.33 5.13
CA ALA A 122 3.93 -7.34 6.18
C ALA A 122 2.57 -8.04 6.14
N ALA A 123 1.47 -7.28 6.04
CA ALA A 123 0.10 -7.81 5.98
C ALA A 123 -0.14 -8.70 4.76
N LYS A 124 0.36 -8.30 3.58
CA LYS A 124 0.32 -9.12 2.36
C LYS A 124 1.06 -10.44 2.54
N GLY A 125 2.27 -10.39 3.11
CA GLY A 125 3.05 -11.59 3.42
C GLY A 125 2.32 -12.53 4.40
N ILE A 126 1.72 -11.99 5.46
CA ILE A 126 0.89 -12.75 6.41
C ILE A 126 -0.31 -13.38 5.69
N GLY A 127 -0.99 -12.62 4.83
CA GLY A 127 -2.13 -13.09 4.04
C GLY A 127 -1.76 -14.22 3.08
N LEU A 128 -0.59 -14.15 2.43
CA LEU A 128 -0.07 -15.24 1.60
C LEU A 128 0.05 -16.54 2.40
N LEU A 129 0.67 -16.47 3.59
CA LEU A 129 0.84 -17.64 4.44
C LEU A 129 -0.47 -18.12 5.07
N ALA A 130 -1.44 -17.23 5.29
CA ALA A 130 -2.77 -17.60 5.80
C ALA A 130 -3.53 -18.46 4.78
N SER A 131 -3.48 -18.10 3.50
CA SER A 131 -4.24 -18.75 2.44
C SER A 131 -3.51 -19.93 1.78
N ASN A 132 -2.16 -19.90 1.75
CA ASN A 132 -1.38 -20.85 0.96
C ASN A 132 -0.39 -21.68 1.81
N GLY A 133 -0.10 -21.26 3.06
CA GLY A 133 0.86 -21.96 3.92
C GLY A 133 2.32 -21.73 3.52
N GLY A 134 3.20 -22.67 3.87
CA GLY A 134 4.62 -22.62 3.52
C GLY A 134 5.42 -21.56 4.27
N ARG A 135 6.54 -21.14 3.68
CA ARG A 135 7.41 -20.06 4.13
C ARG A 135 7.28 -18.88 3.18
N ILE A 136 7.45 -17.65 3.66
CA ILE A 136 7.35 -16.46 2.80
C ILE A 136 8.37 -16.49 1.65
N HIS A 137 9.50 -17.15 1.81
CA HIS A 137 10.53 -17.37 0.80
C HIS A 137 10.04 -18.17 -0.41
N ASP A 138 9.04 -19.03 -0.23
CA ASP A 138 8.47 -19.86 -1.30
C ASP A 138 7.75 -19.01 -2.36
N TYR A 139 7.39 -17.77 -2.01
CA TYR A 139 6.66 -16.83 -2.85
C TYR A 139 7.54 -15.81 -3.56
N GLU A 140 8.86 -15.81 -3.33
CA GLU A 140 9.79 -14.90 -4.04
C GLU A 140 9.67 -15.06 -5.55
N GLY A 141 9.45 -13.95 -6.27
CA GLY A 141 9.28 -13.91 -7.72
C GLY A 141 7.86 -13.56 -8.14
N VAL A 142 7.37 -14.13 -9.24
CA VAL A 142 6.12 -13.71 -9.88
C VAL A 142 5.08 -14.82 -9.85
N ASP A 143 3.85 -14.49 -9.36
CA ASP A 143 2.64 -15.33 -9.38
C ASP A 143 2.88 -16.77 -8.86
N LYS A 144 3.42 -16.85 -7.63
CA LYS A 144 3.72 -18.13 -6.96
C LYS A 144 2.58 -18.66 -6.09
N SER A 145 1.63 -17.83 -5.73
CA SER A 145 0.50 -18.25 -4.90
C SER A 145 -0.55 -19.02 -5.73
N GLU A 146 -1.15 -20.02 -5.12
CA GLU A 146 -2.23 -20.81 -5.73
C GLU A 146 -3.61 -20.23 -5.41
N ASN A 147 -3.78 -19.75 -4.17
CA ASN A 147 -5.05 -19.25 -3.67
C ASN A 147 -5.04 -17.74 -3.43
N PRO A 148 -6.17 -17.04 -3.64
CA PRO A 148 -6.33 -15.65 -3.22
C PRO A 148 -6.08 -15.49 -1.72
N LEU A 149 -5.66 -14.27 -1.32
CA LEU A 149 -5.56 -13.95 0.09
C LEU A 149 -6.93 -14.05 0.77
N VAL A 150 -6.89 -14.32 2.09
CA VAL A 150 -8.04 -14.00 2.96
C VAL A 150 -8.49 -12.56 2.71
N PRO A 151 -9.75 -12.18 3.00
CA PRO A 151 -10.18 -10.79 2.83
C PRO A 151 -9.17 -9.82 3.44
N TYR A 152 -8.66 -8.91 2.61
CA TYR A 152 -7.63 -7.95 2.98
C TYR A 152 -8.06 -6.53 2.65
N ILE A 153 -8.00 -5.65 3.66
CA ILE A 153 -8.25 -4.21 3.55
C ILE A 153 -6.99 -3.46 3.96
N ALA A 154 -6.58 -2.47 3.17
CA ALA A 154 -5.43 -1.62 3.46
C ALA A 154 -5.87 -0.22 3.86
N ILE A 155 -5.45 0.26 5.03
CA ILE A 155 -5.66 1.63 5.53
C ILE A 155 -4.33 2.36 5.45
N ASN A 156 -4.22 3.27 4.49
CA ASN A 156 -2.97 3.97 4.20
C ASN A 156 -2.80 5.23 5.06
N THR A 157 -1.58 5.44 5.54
CA THR A 157 -1.19 6.61 6.35
C THR A 157 -0.03 7.39 5.74
N THR A 158 0.43 7.03 4.54
CA THR A 158 1.55 7.69 3.84
C THR A 158 1.21 7.96 2.39
N ALA A 159 1.65 9.10 1.87
CA ALA A 159 1.54 9.42 0.44
C ALA A 159 2.89 9.11 -0.25
N GLY A 160 3.03 7.92 -0.83
CA GLY A 160 4.30 7.49 -1.41
C GLY A 160 4.22 6.18 -2.16
N THR A 161 4.42 5.06 -1.45
CA THR A 161 4.61 3.73 -2.04
C THR A 161 3.43 3.18 -2.84
N ALA A 162 2.21 3.64 -2.54
CA ALA A 162 0.96 3.08 -3.06
C ALA A 162 0.83 1.55 -2.88
N SER A 163 1.52 0.98 -1.85
CA SER A 163 1.49 -0.46 -1.61
C SER A 163 0.07 -0.97 -1.36
N GLU A 164 -0.84 -0.13 -0.84
CA GLU A 164 -2.24 -0.46 -0.58
C GLU A 164 -3.01 -0.88 -1.85
N MET A 165 -2.50 -0.57 -3.04
CA MET A 165 -3.16 -0.89 -4.31
C MET A 165 -2.26 -1.64 -5.30
N THR A 166 -1.05 -2.03 -4.91
CA THR A 166 -0.12 -2.75 -5.79
C THR A 166 -0.14 -4.25 -5.53
N ARG A 167 0.32 -5.00 -6.53
CA ARG A 167 0.55 -6.45 -6.45
C ARG A 167 1.96 -6.81 -5.96
N PHE A 168 2.67 -5.87 -5.35
CA PHE A 168 4.01 -6.05 -4.81
C PHE A 168 3.97 -6.17 -3.30
N THR A 169 4.85 -7.03 -2.75
CA THR A 169 5.23 -7.00 -1.36
C THR A 169 6.72 -7.26 -1.24
N ILE A 170 7.41 -6.42 -0.49
CA ILE A 170 8.88 -6.47 -0.35
C ILE A 170 9.20 -6.90 1.08
N ILE A 171 9.75 -8.10 1.21
CA ILE A 171 10.10 -8.69 2.50
C ILE A 171 11.60 -8.91 2.55
N THR A 172 12.23 -8.49 3.64
CA THR A 172 13.65 -8.69 3.87
C THR A 172 13.89 -10.13 4.34
N ASP A 173 14.64 -10.90 3.57
CA ASP A 173 15.18 -12.18 3.99
C ASP A 173 16.36 -11.92 4.92
N THR A 174 16.21 -12.29 6.18
CA THR A 174 17.22 -12.03 7.22
C THR A 174 18.44 -12.97 7.12
N GLU A 175 18.29 -14.15 6.51
CA GLU A 175 19.40 -15.10 6.32
C GLU A 175 20.32 -14.64 5.19
N ARG A 176 19.74 -14.22 4.06
CA ARG A 176 20.50 -13.76 2.87
C ARG A 176 20.83 -12.27 2.90
N SER A 177 20.21 -11.48 3.80
CA SER A 177 20.30 -10.02 3.86
C SER A 177 19.91 -9.34 2.52
N VAL A 178 18.85 -9.83 1.88
CA VAL A 178 18.32 -9.29 0.61
C VAL A 178 16.84 -8.95 0.74
N LYS A 179 16.38 -8.01 -0.08
CA LYS A 179 14.97 -7.72 -0.22
C LYS A 179 14.37 -8.68 -1.25
N MET A 180 13.53 -9.60 -0.81
CA MET A 180 12.74 -10.45 -1.68
C MET A 180 11.60 -9.65 -2.28
N ALA A 181 11.52 -9.63 -3.60
CA ALA A 181 10.37 -9.09 -4.32
C ALA A 181 9.36 -10.22 -4.60
N ILE A 182 8.20 -10.10 -3.99
CA ILE A 182 7.05 -10.96 -4.24
C ILE A 182 6.06 -10.15 -5.06
N VAL A 183 5.81 -10.58 -6.28
CA VAL A 183 4.91 -9.93 -7.22
C VAL A 183 3.80 -10.89 -7.56
N ASP A 184 2.65 -10.74 -6.91
CA ASP A 184 1.60 -11.74 -7.02
C ASP A 184 0.22 -11.12 -7.23
N LYS A 185 -0.56 -11.69 -8.15
CA LYS A 185 -1.91 -11.22 -8.49
C LYS A 185 -2.88 -11.27 -7.30
N HIS A 186 -2.60 -12.09 -6.32
CA HIS A 186 -3.48 -12.32 -5.18
C HIS A 186 -3.18 -11.43 -3.96
N VAL A 187 -2.06 -10.68 -3.95
CA VAL A 187 -1.69 -9.85 -2.78
C VAL A 187 -2.31 -8.46 -2.76
N THR A 188 -3.00 -8.06 -3.83
CA THR A 188 -3.64 -6.75 -3.88
C THR A 188 -4.84 -6.70 -2.93
N ALA A 189 -4.96 -5.62 -2.16
CA ALA A 189 -6.07 -5.44 -1.24
C ALA A 189 -7.43 -5.38 -1.99
N LEU A 190 -8.48 -5.93 -1.40
CA LEU A 190 -9.84 -5.80 -1.92
C LEU A 190 -10.34 -4.36 -1.81
N VAL A 191 -9.97 -3.70 -0.71
CA VAL A 191 -10.30 -2.28 -0.46
C VAL A 191 -9.07 -1.56 0.06
N SER A 192 -8.83 -0.38 -0.47
CA SER A 192 -7.84 0.58 0.00
C SER A 192 -8.56 1.81 0.54
N ILE A 193 -8.18 2.26 1.72
CA ILE A 193 -8.76 3.43 2.40
C ILE A 193 -7.68 4.48 2.54
N ASN A 194 -7.87 5.60 1.84
CA ASN A 194 -6.96 6.74 1.77
C ASN A 194 -7.64 7.96 2.41
N ASP A 195 -7.65 7.99 3.74
CA ASP A 195 -8.22 9.09 4.53
C ASP A 195 -7.11 10.07 4.89
N PRO A 196 -7.11 11.29 4.34
CA PRO A 196 -6.04 12.25 4.59
C PRO A 196 -5.93 12.69 6.06
N THR A 197 -6.97 12.48 6.87
CA THR A 197 -6.89 12.76 8.31
C THR A 197 -5.88 11.88 9.04
N LEU A 198 -5.61 10.67 8.53
CA LEU A 198 -4.59 9.76 9.07
C LEU A 198 -3.16 10.17 8.71
N MET A 199 -3.00 11.12 7.79
CA MET A 199 -1.70 11.63 7.35
C MET A 199 -1.33 12.96 8.04
N ILE A 200 -2.28 13.58 8.75
CA ILE A 200 -2.03 14.78 9.56
C ILE A 200 -1.09 14.39 10.70
N GLY A 201 -0.05 15.20 10.92
CA GLY A 201 0.95 14.92 11.94
C GLY A 201 2.06 13.96 11.49
N LEU A 202 2.03 13.45 10.25
CA LEU A 202 3.16 12.72 9.70
C LEU A 202 4.43 13.59 9.74
N PRO A 203 5.56 13.09 10.31
CA PRO A 203 6.78 13.88 10.43
C PRO A 203 7.26 14.46 9.10
N PRO A 204 7.82 15.68 9.06
CA PRO A 204 8.25 16.32 7.82
C PRO A 204 9.26 15.47 7.03
N ALA A 205 10.23 14.84 7.70
CA ALA A 205 11.20 13.99 7.04
C ALA A 205 10.55 12.80 6.31
N LEU A 206 9.54 12.17 6.94
CA LEU A 206 8.80 11.06 6.33
C LEU A 206 7.89 11.58 5.21
N THR A 207 7.23 12.73 5.39
CA THR A 207 6.44 13.40 4.34
C THR A 207 7.29 13.66 3.10
N ALA A 208 8.52 14.17 3.27
CA ALA A 208 9.42 14.43 2.14
C ALA A 208 9.87 13.13 1.46
N ALA A 209 10.28 12.14 2.25
CA ALA A 209 10.78 10.87 1.72
C ALA A 209 9.70 10.14 0.90
N THR A 210 8.48 10.02 1.46
CA THR A 210 7.38 9.35 0.77
C THR A 210 6.86 10.14 -0.42
N GLY A 211 6.79 11.47 -0.32
CA GLY A 211 6.36 12.32 -1.44
C GLY A 211 7.35 12.32 -2.61
N VAL A 212 8.65 12.27 -2.34
CA VAL A 212 9.68 12.09 -3.39
C VAL A 212 9.63 10.68 -3.98
N ASP A 213 9.33 9.67 -3.18
CA ASP A 213 9.10 8.30 -3.64
C ASP A 213 7.93 8.24 -4.65
N ALA A 214 6.81 8.89 -4.35
CA ALA A 214 5.68 9.01 -5.29
C ALA A 214 6.09 9.70 -6.60
N LEU A 215 6.92 10.75 -6.54
CA LEU A 215 7.46 11.40 -7.73
C LEU A 215 8.37 10.46 -8.53
N THR A 216 9.20 9.69 -7.84
CA THR A 216 10.10 8.71 -8.46
C THR A 216 9.28 7.64 -9.20
N HIS A 217 8.25 7.09 -8.58
CA HIS A 217 7.34 6.14 -9.22
C HIS A 217 6.66 6.71 -10.47
N ALA A 218 6.26 7.99 -10.45
CA ALA A 218 5.69 8.63 -11.62
C ALA A 218 6.71 8.76 -12.77
N VAL A 219 7.97 9.12 -12.45
CA VAL A 219 9.06 9.18 -13.45
C VAL A 219 9.36 7.79 -14.01
N GLU A 220 9.47 6.77 -13.15
CA GLU A 220 9.73 5.39 -13.57
C GLU A 220 8.59 4.86 -14.45
N SER A 221 7.35 5.08 -14.05
CA SER A 221 6.15 4.69 -14.83
C SER A 221 6.15 5.35 -16.22
N TYR A 222 6.42 6.66 -16.27
CA TYR A 222 6.42 7.44 -17.50
C TYR A 222 7.53 7.03 -18.48
N LEU A 223 8.69 6.61 -17.94
CA LEU A 223 9.85 6.16 -18.72
C LEU A 223 9.86 4.65 -19.00
N SER A 224 8.91 3.91 -18.44
CA SER A 224 8.84 2.46 -18.59
C SER A 224 8.62 2.04 -20.04
N THR A 225 9.26 0.96 -20.46
CA THR A 225 8.97 0.31 -21.74
C THR A 225 7.53 -0.26 -21.80
N ASN A 226 6.87 -0.44 -20.65
CA ASN A 226 5.49 -0.86 -20.52
C ASN A 226 4.50 0.29 -20.28
N ALA A 227 4.97 1.55 -20.42
CA ALA A 227 4.09 2.69 -20.30
C ALA A 227 2.88 2.61 -21.24
N SER A 228 1.76 3.12 -20.80
CA SER A 228 0.49 3.11 -21.53
C SER A 228 -0.19 4.47 -21.41
N PRO A 229 -1.17 4.79 -22.27
CA PRO A 229 -1.90 6.06 -22.18
C PRO A 229 -2.52 6.30 -20.80
N ILE A 230 -2.90 5.24 -20.05
CA ILE A 230 -3.48 5.36 -18.72
C ILE A 230 -2.39 5.68 -17.69
N THR A 231 -1.27 4.96 -17.72
CA THR A 231 -0.15 5.20 -16.80
C THR A 231 0.49 6.55 -17.04
N ASP A 232 0.59 6.98 -18.30
CA ASP A 232 1.12 8.29 -18.68
C ASP A 232 0.23 9.43 -18.14
N ALA A 233 -1.09 9.31 -18.29
CA ALA A 233 -2.03 10.29 -17.75
C ALA A 233 -1.94 10.42 -16.22
N CYS A 234 -1.76 9.29 -15.50
CA CYS A 234 -1.54 9.29 -14.06
C CYS A 234 -0.21 9.97 -13.69
N ALA A 235 0.88 9.64 -14.38
CA ALA A 235 2.20 10.23 -14.15
C ALA A 235 2.22 11.74 -14.41
N GLU A 236 1.60 12.19 -15.50
CA GLU A 236 1.47 13.62 -15.83
C GLU A 236 0.70 14.39 -14.76
N LYS A 237 -0.34 13.78 -14.19
CA LYS A 237 -1.08 14.37 -13.08
C LYS A 237 -0.22 14.51 -11.84
N VAL A 238 0.58 13.49 -11.50
CA VAL A 238 1.53 13.52 -10.37
C VAL A 238 2.57 14.64 -10.55
N PHE A 239 3.11 14.85 -11.76
CA PHE A 239 4.05 15.94 -12.04
C PHE A 239 3.46 17.35 -11.83
N GLN A 240 2.13 17.49 -11.88
CA GLN A 240 1.44 18.74 -11.57
C GLN A 240 1.17 18.91 -10.06
N ILE A 241 0.88 17.80 -9.37
CA ILE A 241 0.46 17.82 -7.96
C ILE A 241 1.66 17.96 -7.03
N ILE A 242 2.64 17.07 -7.13
CA ILE A 242 3.73 16.96 -6.16
C ILE A 242 4.55 18.25 -6.02
N PRO A 243 4.99 18.93 -7.10
CA PRO A 243 5.74 20.17 -6.95
C PRO A 243 4.96 21.30 -6.26
N LYS A 244 3.64 21.25 -6.33
CA LYS A 244 2.76 22.24 -5.69
C LYS A 244 2.50 21.94 -4.22
N TYR A 245 2.18 20.69 -3.91
CA TYR A 245 1.62 20.35 -2.60
C TYR A 245 2.62 19.71 -1.64
N LEU A 246 3.64 18.99 -2.13
CA LEU A 246 4.67 18.41 -1.26
C LEU A 246 5.43 19.47 -0.44
N PRO A 247 5.89 20.61 -1.01
CA PRO A 247 6.50 21.66 -0.18
C PRO A 247 5.58 22.23 0.88
N ARG A 248 4.27 22.32 0.61
CA ARG A 248 3.27 22.77 1.57
C ARG A 248 3.08 21.77 2.69
N ALA A 249 2.85 20.48 2.37
CA ALA A 249 2.69 19.40 3.33
C ALA A 249 3.95 19.19 4.20
N TYR A 250 5.14 19.43 3.63
CA TYR A 250 6.41 19.40 4.36
C TYR A 250 6.53 20.55 5.36
N SER A 251 6.20 21.77 4.93
CA SER A 251 6.36 23.00 5.73
C SER A 251 5.28 23.13 6.81
N ASN A 252 4.08 22.61 6.55
CA ASN A 252 2.96 22.60 7.48
C ASN A 252 2.24 21.24 7.37
N GLY A 253 2.52 20.36 8.31
CA GLY A 253 1.90 19.03 8.36
C GLY A 253 0.39 19.03 8.58
N GLU A 254 -0.19 20.16 9.04
CA GLU A 254 -1.63 20.36 9.26
C GLU A 254 -2.34 21.00 8.05
N ASP A 255 -1.62 21.30 6.96
CA ASP A 255 -2.22 21.78 5.72
C ASP A 255 -3.04 20.64 5.08
N PHE A 256 -4.33 20.62 5.45
CA PHE A 256 -5.24 19.53 5.05
C PHE A 256 -5.36 19.40 3.53
N GLU A 257 -5.48 20.54 2.80
CA GLU A 257 -5.54 20.53 1.34
C GLU A 257 -4.28 19.86 0.75
N ALA A 258 -3.11 20.22 1.27
CA ALA A 258 -1.86 19.65 0.79
C ALA A 258 -1.76 18.15 1.10
N ARG A 259 -2.22 17.69 2.27
CA ARG A 259 -2.28 16.27 2.63
C ARG A 259 -3.23 15.49 1.72
N GLU A 260 -4.40 16.06 1.44
CA GLU A 260 -5.41 15.43 0.61
C GLU A 260 -4.97 15.31 -0.86
N GLN A 261 -4.24 16.30 -1.37
CA GLN A 261 -3.76 16.28 -2.76
C GLN A 261 -2.54 15.38 -2.95
N MET A 262 -1.73 15.19 -1.90
CA MET A 262 -0.60 14.25 -1.93
C MET A 262 -1.07 12.81 -1.88
#